data_268c0fb8d8c9b7c3e0043e94d3c14f1e
#
_entry.id   268c0fb8d8c9b7c3e0043e94d3c14f1e
#
_cell.length_a   1.000
_cell.length_b   1.000
_cell.length_c   1.000
_cell.angle_alpha   90.00
_cell.angle_beta   90.00
_cell.angle_gamma   90.00
#
_symmetry.space_group_name_H-M   'P 1'
#
loop_
_entity.id
_entity.type
_entity.pdbx_description
1 polymer ?
#
loop_
_entity_poly.entity_id
_entity_poly.type
_entity_poly.pdbx_seq_one_letter_code
_entity_poly.pdbx_strand_id
1 'polypeptide(L)'
;MLQNLMPKIMGFIVIIITLALGPAIYTANLAIVNWVAVAPSTGDVTEFLGLSVVAGFGAFIIILGLLVSGGIFAVAGVRNQLRGAGMKDVLAVVGTVVIIIVMLTMFPTILTYTDNLIQAAITAGDNLGQVGFSIIPIVIYIGVIAGAGWTQAHEFNKMKKSSTGRRMVANGVQNN
;
A
#
# COMPACT_ATOMS: atom_id res chain seq x y z
N MET A 1 -10.64 5.49 -30.72
CA MET A 1 -10.63 4.05 -30.38
C MET A 1 -9.84 3.74 -29.11
N LEU A 2 -8.61 4.22 -28.97
CA LEU A 2 -7.74 4.00 -27.79
C LEU A 2 -8.35 4.46 -26.44
N GLN A 3 -9.09 5.58 -26.41
CA GLN A 3 -9.71 6.10 -25.20
C GLN A 3 -10.77 5.16 -24.57
N ASN A 4 -11.40 4.29 -25.36
CA ASN A 4 -12.37 3.31 -24.87
C ASN A 4 -11.71 1.97 -24.46
N LEU A 5 -10.47 1.74 -24.87
CA LEU A 5 -9.73 0.52 -24.54
C LEU A 5 -9.03 0.64 -23.18
N MET A 6 -8.46 1.81 -22.88
CA MET A 6 -7.70 2.07 -21.67
C MET A 6 -8.42 1.67 -20.37
N PRO A 7 -9.70 2.07 -20.14
CA PRO A 7 -10.42 1.65 -18.95
C PRO A 7 -10.61 0.13 -18.84
N LYS A 8 -10.68 -0.56 -19.97
CA LYS A 8 -10.91 -2.01 -20.01
C LYS A 8 -9.65 -2.80 -19.63
N ILE A 9 -8.47 -2.30 -20.01
CA ILE A 9 -7.20 -2.98 -19.75
C ILE A 9 -6.56 -2.54 -18.41
N MET A 10 -7.04 -1.45 -17.80
CA MET A 10 -6.43 -0.88 -16.59
C MET A 10 -6.31 -1.89 -15.46
N GLY A 11 -7.36 -2.65 -15.17
CA GLY A 11 -7.33 -3.64 -14.11
C GLY A 11 -6.34 -4.78 -14.40
N PHE A 12 -6.23 -5.20 -15.65
CA PHE A 12 -5.24 -6.20 -16.06
C PHE A 12 -3.82 -5.67 -15.92
N ILE A 13 -3.58 -4.40 -16.24
CA ILE A 13 -2.28 -3.74 -16.04
C ILE A 13 -1.93 -3.76 -14.55
N VAL A 14 -2.85 -3.39 -13.66
CA VAL A 14 -2.62 -3.42 -12.20
C VAL A 14 -2.28 -4.83 -11.73
N ILE A 15 -3.00 -5.85 -12.18
CA ILE A 15 -2.74 -7.26 -11.84
C ILE A 15 -1.35 -7.68 -12.31
N ILE A 16 -0.99 -7.39 -13.57
CA ILE A 16 0.31 -7.75 -14.14
C ILE A 16 1.44 -7.05 -13.37
N ILE A 17 1.30 -5.76 -13.08
CA ILE A 17 2.30 -5.01 -12.32
C ILE A 17 2.42 -5.56 -10.90
N THR A 18 1.31 -5.88 -10.25
CA THR A 18 1.32 -6.50 -8.91
C THR A 18 2.05 -7.83 -8.91
N LEU A 19 1.81 -8.69 -9.91
CA LEU A 19 2.50 -9.96 -10.04
C LEU A 19 3.99 -9.78 -10.37
N ALA A 20 4.33 -8.82 -11.21
CA ALA A 20 5.73 -8.51 -11.56
C ALA A 20 6.51 -7.95 -10.38
N LEU A 21 5.88 -7.10 -9.56
CA LEU A 21 6.50 -6.46 -8.38
C LEU A 21 6.27 -7.27 -7.08
N GLY A 22 5.45 -8.30 -7.10
CA GLY A 22 5.17 -9.16 -5.95
C GLY A 22 6.42 -9.71 -5.27
N PRO A 23 7.41 -10.23 -6.01
CA PRO A 23 8.69 -10.66 -5.41
C PRO A 23 9.44 -9.53 -4.69
N ALA A 24 9.42 -8.31 -5.21
CA ALA A 24 10.05 -7.16 -4.55
C ALA A 24 9.32 -6.78 -3.25
N ILE A 25 7.99 -6.78 -3.26
CA ILE A 25 7.17 -6.56 -2.05
C ILE A 25 7.46 -7.65 -1.01
N TYR A 26 7.50 -8.91 -1.44
CA TYR A 26 7.79 -10.03 -0.56
C TYR A 26 9.20 -9.93 0.05
N THR A 27 10.22 -9.68 -0.78
CA THR A 27 11.62 -9.55 -0.32
C THR A 27 11.79 -8.38 0.64
N ALA A 28 11.19 -7.22 0.32
CA ALA A 28 11.25 -6.06 1.20
C ALA A 28 10.57 -6.33 2.56
N ASN A 29 9.43 -7.03 2.54
CA ASN A 29 8.74 -7.40 3.77
C ASN A 29 9.50 -8.47 4.56
N LEU A 30 10.13 -9.44 3.89
CA LEU A 30 10.97 -10.45 4.52
C LEU A 30 12.19 -9.82 5.22
N ALA A 31 12.75 -8.75 4.68
CA ALA A 31 13.82 -8.00 5.32
C ALA A 31 13.38 -7.41 6.66
N ILE A 32 12.12 -6.95 6.76
CA ILE A 32 11.54 -6.47 8.03
C ILE A 32 11.42 -7.62 9.03
N VAL A 33 10.86 -8.77 8.62
CA VAL A 33 10.71 -9.95 9.47
C VAL A 33 12.05 -10.44 9.97
N ASN A 34 13.04 -10.54 9.08
CA ASN A 34 14.39 -10.99 9.43
C ASN A 34 15.07 -10.00 10.37
N TRP A 35 14.89 -8.69 10.16
CA TRP A 35 15.44 -7.67 11.03
C TRP A 35 14.88 -7.81 12.45
N VAL A 36 13.57 -7.97 12.60
CA VAL A 36 12.92 -8.17 13.90
C VAL A 36 13.38 -9.47 14.57
N ALA A 37 13.61 -10.53 13.79
CA ALA A 37 14.07 -11.82 14.33
C ALA A 37 15.54 -11.80 14.80
N VAL A 38 16.36 -10.91 14.25
CA VAL A 38 17.81 -10.81 14.54
C VAL A 38 18.14 -9.58 15.39
N ALA A 39 17.18 -8.67 15.54
CA ALA A 39 17.39 -7.46 16.35
C ALA A 39 17.96 -7.86 17.70
N PRO A 40 19.05 -7.23 18.13
CA PRO A 40 19.67 -7.56 19.40
C PRO A 40 18.65 -7.33 20.49
N SER A 41 18.10 -8.42 20.98
CA SER A 41 17.22 -8.42 22.14
C SER A 41 18.07 -7.95 23.31
N THR A 42 18.07 -6.69 23.54
CA THR A 42 18.65 -6.11 24.73
C THR A 42 17.66 -6.35 25.84
N GLY A 43 17.63 -7.58 26.35
CA GLY A 43 16.88 -7.98 27.53
C GLY A 43 15.41 -7.54 27.49
N ASP A 44 14.53 -8.42 27.72
CA ASP A 44 13.12 -8.28 28.15
C ASP A 44 12.17 -7.25 27.48
N VAL A 45 12.60 -6.21 26.81
CA VAL A 45 11.70 -5.41 25.96
C VAL A 45 11.81 -5.95 24.55
N THR A 46 11.35 -7.10 24.49
CA THR A 46 11.29 -7.91 23.35
C THR A 46 10.39 -7.27 22.35
N GLU A 47 10.94 -7.16 21.16
CA GLU A 47 10.16 -7.19 19.96
C GLU A 47 9.23 -5.97 19.84
N PHE A 48 9.43 -5.21 18.82
CA PHE A 48 8.49 -4.20 18.39
C PHE A 48 7.08 -4.79 18.40
N LEU A 49 6.37 -4.61 19.50
CA LEU A 49 5.09 -5.18 19.93
C LEU A 49 4.21 -5.67 18.77
N GLY A 50 4.33 -6.95 18.43
CA GLY A 50 3.53 -7.58 17.40
C GLY A 50 3.92 -7.27 15.96
N LEU A 51 4.98 -6.49 15.71
CA LEU A 51 5.44 -6.19 14.34
C LEU A 51 5.83 -7.47 13.59
N SER A 52 6.47 -8.42 14.24
CA SER A 52 6.83 -9.72 13.64
C SER A 52 5.60 -10.45 13.11
N VAL A 53 4.50 -10.44 13.86
CA VAL A 53 3.22 -11.07 13.46
C VAL A 53 2.60 -10.29 12.29
N VAL A 54 2.50 -8.97 12.42
CA VAL A 54 1.88 -8.13 11.37
C VAL A 54 2.72 -8.14 10.09
N ALA A 55 4.05 -8.06 10.21
CA ALA A 55 4.94 -8.13 9.06
C ALA A 55 4.98 -9.53 8.45
N GLY A 56 4.86 -10.59 9.23
CA GLY A 56 4.79 -11.96 8.72
C GLY A 56 3.65 -12.17 7.70
N PHE A 57 2.51 -11.52 7.92
CA PHE A 57 1.38 -11.54 6.99
C PHE A 57 1.37 -10.37 6.02
N GLY A 58 2.20 -9.37 6.23
CA GLY A 58 2.14 -8.08 5.52
C GLY A 58 2.29 -8.20 4.02
N ALA A 59 3.26 -8.96 3.54
CA ALA A 59 3.45 -9.18 2.11
C ALA A 59 2.21 -9.81 1.46
N PHE A 60 1.63 -10.82 2.12
CA PHE A 60 0.42 -11.49 1.65
C PHE A 60 -0.77 -10.51 1.59
N ILE A 61 -0.99 -9.73 2.66
CA ILE A 61 -2.08 -8.75 2.72
C ILE A 61 -1.92 -7.69 1.63
N ILE A 62 -0.70 -7.16 1.44
CA ILE A 62 -0.43 -6.15 0.41
C ILE A 62 -0.66 -6.72 -0.99
N ILE A 63 -0.07 -7.87 -1.31
CA ILE A 63 -0.21 -8.49 -2.63
C ILE A 63 -1.67 -8.84 -2.90
N LEU A 64 -2.35 -9.47 -1.93
CA LEU A 64 -3.77 -9.82 -2.07
C LEU A 64 -4.64 -8.56 -2.25
N GLY A 65 -4.40 -7.51 -1.45
CA GLY A 65 -5.11 -6.24 -1.57
C GLY A 65 -4.94 -5.60 -2.95
N LEU A 66 -3.73 -5.61 -3.49
CA LEU A 66 -3.44 -5.11 -4.84
C LEU A 66 -4.09 -5.97 -5.93
N LEU A 67 -4.10 -7.29 -5.81
CA LEU A 67 -4.77 -8.19 -6.75
C LEU A 67 -6.29 -8.01 -6.73
N VAL A 68 -6.89 -7.90 -5.55
CA VAL A 68 -8.33 -7.61 -5.39
C VAL A 68 -8.66 -6.25 -5.99
N SER A 69 -7.85 -5.23 -5.73
CA SER A 69 -8.01 -3.90 -6.34
C SER A 69 -7.94 -3.99 -7.87
N GLY A 70 -6.94 -4.67 -8.42
CA GLY A 70 -6.81 -4.90 -9.86
C GLY A 70 -8.03 -5.62 -10.45
N GLY A 71 -8.57 -6.62 -9.75
CA GLY A 71 -9.81 -7.32 -10.13
C GLY A 71 -11.02 -6.39 -10.16
N ILE A 72 -11.18 -5.52 -9.16
CA ILE A 72 -12.25 -4.51 -9.12
C ILE A 72 -12.12 -3.54 -10.30
N PHE A 73 -10.90 -3.05 -10.59
CA PHE A 73 -10.65 -2.19 -11.74
C PHE A 73 -10.94 -2.91 -13.07
N ALA A 74 -10.57 -4.18 -13.20
CA ALA A 74 -10.85 -4.98 -14.41
C ALA A 74 -12.36 -5.11 -14.65
N VAL A 75 -13.13 -5.50 -13.63
CA VAL A 75 -14.59 -5.65 -13.73
C VAL A 75 -15.25 -4.30 -14.01
N ALA A 76 -14.85 -3.23 -13.33
CA ALA A 76 -15.38 -1.90 -13.54
C ALA A 76 -15.04 -1.37 -14.96
N GLY A 77 -13.87 -1.67 -15.48
CA GLY A 77 -13.45 -1.34 -16.83
C GLY A 77 -14.28 -2.04 -17.89
N VAL A 78 -14.49 -3.36 -17.75
CA VAL A 78 -15.35 -4.15 -18.65
C VAL A 78 -16.79 -3.65 -18.63
N ARG A 79 -17.32 -3.29 -17.45
CA ARG A 79 -18.67 -2.72 -17.30
C ARG A 79 -18.78 -1.26 -17.76
N ASN A 80 -17.74 -0.70 -18.38
CA ASN A 80 -17.68 0.70 -18.80
C ASN A 80 -17.94 1.72 -17.66
N GLN A 81 -17.68 1.35 -16.41
CA GLN A 81 -17.85 2.24 -15.26
C GLN A 81 -16.67 3.23 -15.13
N LEU A 82 -15.56 2.95 -15.78
CA LEU A 82 -14.34 3.79 -15.80
C LEU A 82 -14.15 4.53 -17.12
N ARG A 83 -15.25 4.86 -17.83
CA ARG A 83 -15.22 5.60 -19.08
C ARG A 83 -14.60 6.99 -18.89
N GLY A 84 -13.35 7.15 -19.11
CA GLY A 84 -12.65 8.43 -18.93
C GLY A 84 -11.38 8.28 -18.11
N ALA A 85 -11.11 7.07 -17.58
CA ALA A 85 -9.79 6.75 -17.05
C ALA A 85 -8.76 6.87 -18.17
N GLY A 86 -7.72 7.63 -17.93
CA GLY A 86 -6.63 7.87 -18.85
C GLY A 86 -5.31 7.33 -18.34
N MET A 87 -4.24 7.56 -19.10
CA MET A 87 -2.89 7.16 -18.71
C MET A 87 -2.47 7.75 -17.37
N LYS A 88 -2.93 8.95 -17.01
CA LYS A 88 -2.63 9.59 -15.73
C LYS A 88 -3.17 8.78 -14.54
N ASP A 89 -4.35 8.20 -14.68
CA ASP A 89 -4.98 7.40 -13.61
C ASP A 89 -4.25 6.06 -13.46
N VAL A 90 -3.80 5.46 -14.57
CA VAL A 90 -2.93 4.26 -14.54
C VAL A 90 -1.64 4.56 -13.81
N LEU A 91 -0.97 5.67 -14.16
CA LEU A 91 0.28 6.08 -13.52
C LEU A 91 0.10 6.37 -12.02
N ALA A 92 -1.04 6.92 -11.61
CA ALA A 92 -1.33 7.15 -10.19
C ALA A 92 -1.42 5.83 -9.40
N VAL A 93 -2.12 4.82 -9.95
CA VAL A 93 -2.21 3.51 -9.31
C VAL A 93 -0.86 2.80 -9.27
N VAL A 94 -0.12 2.82 -10.38
CA VAL A 94 1.24 2.25 -10.45
C VAL A 94 2.18 2.97 -9.47
N GLY A 95 2.12 4.29 -9.43
CA GLY A 95 2.90 5.10 -8.50
C GLY A 95 2.66 4.72 -7.05
N THR A 96 1.42 4.41 -6.68
CA THR A 96 1.09 3.92 -5.33
C THR A 96 1.81 2.62 -5.01
N VAL A 97 1.87 1.67 -5.96
CA VAL A 97 2.59 0.40 -5.76
C VAL A 97 4.09 0.65 -5.57
N VAL A 98 4.67 1.52 -6.38
CA VAL A 98 6.09 1.90 -6.27
C VAL A 98 6.39 2.54 -4.92
N ILE A 99 5.53 3.46 -4.44
CA ILE A 99 5.69 4.09 -3.13
C ILE A 99 5.65 3.05 -2.00
N ILE A 100 4.75 2.06 -2.06
CA ILE A 100 4.71 0.97 -1.08
C ILE A 100 6.04 0.23 -1.04
N ILE A 101 6.60 -0.13 -2.20
CA ILE A 101 7.89 -0.85 -2.28
C ILE A 101 9.01 0.00 -1.66
N VAL A 102 9.09 1.29 -2.03
CA VAL A 102 10.09 2.21 -1.48
C VAL A 102 9.97 2.30 0.05
N MET A 103 8.76 2.48 0.56
CA MET A 103 8.52 2.56 2.01
C MET A 103 8.92 1.26 2.72
N LEU A 104 8.58 0.09 2.17
CA LEU A 104 8.96 -1.19 2.73
C LEU A 104 10.48 -1.41 2.69
N THR A 105 11.17 -1.01 1.63
CA THR A 105 12.64 -1.13 1.53
C THR A 105 13.37 -0.21 2.49
N MET A 106 12.79 0.95 2.84
CA MET A 106 13.35 1.86 3.84
C MET A 106 13.02 1.46 5.29
N PHE A 107 12.10 0.53 5.47
CA PHE A 107 11.60 0.16 6.79
C PHE A 107 12.68 -0.39 7.75
N PRO A 108 13.65 -1.22 7.33
CA PRO A 108 14.75 -1.65 8.19
C PRO A 108 15.56 -0.47 8.76
N THR A 109 15.69 0.62 8.02
CA THR A 109 16.35 1.84 8.52
C THR A 109 15.52 2.49 9.64
N ILE A 110 14.21 2.54 9.50
CA ILE A 110 13.31 3.04 10.56
C ILE A 110 13.45 2.17 11.81
N LEU A 111 13.49 0.83 11.65
CA LEU A 111 13.67 -0.09 12.75
C LEU A 111 14.99 0.16 13.49
N THR A 112 16.09 0.35 12.77
CA THR A 112 17.41 0.66 13.36
C THR A 112 17.38 1.95 14.19
N TYR A 113 16.77 3.03 13.68
CA TYR A 113 16.67 4.27 14.45
C TYR A 113 15.73 4.13 15.65
N THR A 114 14.67 3.36 15.53
CA THR A 114 13.76 3.12 16.65
C THR A 114 14.40 2.28 17.73
N ASP A 115 15.20 1.27 17.35
CA ASP A 115 15.99 0.49 18.30
C ASP A 115 16.98 1.36 19.07
N ASN A 116 17.69 2.27 18.41
CA ASN A 116 18.56 3.22 19.07
C ASN A 116 17.81 4.11 20.09
N LEU A 117 16.57 4.51 19.82
CA LEU A 117 15.74 5.25 20.77
C LEU A 117 15.34 4.39 21.98
N ILE A 118 14.99 3.12 21.75
CA ILE A 118 14.69 2.17 22.82
C ILE A 118 15.92 1.96 23.71
N GLN A 119 17.10 1.79 23.11
CA GLN A 119 18.35 1.66 23.85
C GLN A 119 18.67 2.90 24.71
N ALA A 120 18.45 4.07 24.16
CA ALA A 120 18.60 5.32 24.91
C ALA A 120 17.62 5.40 26.09
N ALA A 121 16.38 4.99 25.90
CA ALA A 121 15.36 4.93 26.96
C ALA A 121 15.72 3.91 28.05
N ILE A 122 16.22 2.73 27.67
CA ILE A 122 16.74 1.71 28.60
C ILE A 122 17.87 2.30 29.46
N THR A 123 18.83 2.95 28.82
CA THR A 123 19.99 3.54 29.50
C THR A 123 19.56 4.65 30.46
N ALA A 124 18.51 5.39 30.12
CA ALA A 124 17.93 6.43 30.96
C ALA A 124 16.99 5.90 32.07
N GLY A 125 16.64 4.61 32.05
CA GLY A 125 15.67 4.01 32.98
C GLY A 125 14.22 4.45 32.69
N ASP A 126 13.93 4.91 31.46
CA ASP A 126 12.61 5.38 31.05
C ASP A 126 11.77 4.22 30.46
N ASN A 127 11.02 3.55 31.32
CA ASN A 127 10.16 2.44 30.94
C ASN A 127 9.01 2.85 30.01
N LEU A 128 8.48 4.08 30.17
CA LEU A 128 7.42 4.59 29.29
C LEU A 128 7.96 4.90 27.89
N GLY A 129 9.15 5.47 27.81
CA GLY A 129 9.85 5.68 26.55
C GLY A 129 10.12 4.39 25.79
N GLN A 130 10.55 3.34 26.49
CA GLN A 130 10.76 2.01 25.88
C GLN A 130 9.49 1.49 25.22
N VAL A 131 8.39 1.44 25.96
CA VAL A 131 7.10 0.97 25.42
C VAL A 131 6.60 1.87 24.31
N GLY A 132 6.69 3.20 24.47
CA GLY A 132 6.27 4.17 23.47
C GLY A 132 7.03 4.00 22.15
N PHE A 133 8.36 3.88 22.20
CA PHE A 133 9.18 3.73 20.99
C PHE A 133 8.97 2.36 20.32
N SER A 134 8.69 1.29 21.07
CA SER A 134 8.44 -0.03 20.49
C SER A 134 7.16 -0.12 19.64
N ILE A 135 6.23 0.81 19.84
CA ILE A 135 4.96 0.87 19.07
C ILE A 135 5.15 1.62 17.74
N ILE A 136 6.14 2.53 17.63
CA ILE A 136 6.33 3.37 16.45
C ILE A 136 6.38 2.57 15.15
N PRO A 137 7.19 1.51 15.01
CA PRO A 137 7.29 0.77 13.75
C PRO A 137 5.97 0.14 13.31
N ILE A 138 5.19 -0.44 14.23
CA ILE A 138 3.92 -1.06 13.86
C ILE A 138 2.91 -0.02 13.38
N VAL A 139 2.87 1.16 14.01
CA VAL A 139 1.99 2.27 13.59
C VAL A 139 2.37 2.76 12.20
N ILE A 140 3.67 2.94 11.93
CA ILE A 140 4.15 3.34 10.60
C ILE A 140 3.81 2.26 9.56
N TYR A 141 4.05 0.99 9.87
CA TYR A 141 3.78 -0.13 8.96
C TYR A 141 2.29 -0.21 8.59
N ILE A 142 1.41 -0.16 9.59
CA ILE A 142 -0.05 -0.13 9.36
C ILE A 142 -0.45 1.13 8.58
N GLY A 143 0.16 2.28 8.90
CA GLY A 143 -0.07 3.53 8.19
C GLY A 143 0.27 3.46 6.70
N VAL A 144 1.37 2.80 6.33
CA VAL A 144 1.74 2.57 4.91
C VAL A 144 0.69 1.73 4.21
N ILE A 145 0.25 0.62 4.81
CA ILE A 145 -0.78 -0.26 4.23
C ILE A 145 -2.11 0.48 4.09
N ALA A 146 -2.56 1.15 5.15
CA ALA A 146 -3.82 1.89 5.16
C ALA A 146 -3.81 3.06 4.17
N GLY A 147 -2.70 3.81 4.12
CA GLY A 147 -2.52 4.91 3.18
C GLY A 147 -2.56 4.46 1.72
N ALA A 148 -1.92 3.33 1.42
CA ALA A 148 -1.95 2.73 0.09
C ALA A 148 -3.38 2.30 -0.31
N GLY A 149 -4.09 1.63 0.59
CA GLY A 149 -5.49 1.24 0.37
C GLY A 149 -6.41 2.44 0.17
N TRP A 150 -6.23 3.48 0.98
CA TRP A 150 -6.98 4.73 0.85
C TRP A 150 -6.74 5.41 -0.51
N THR A 151 -5.48 5.52 -0.94
CA THR A 151 -5.12 6.15 -2.23
C THR A 151 -5.77 5.40 -3.39
N GLN A 152 -5.72 4.07 -3.39
CA GLN A 152 -6.34 3.27 -4.44
C GLN A 152 -7.88 3.43 -4.45
N ALA A 153 -8.52 3.40 -3.29
CA ALA A 153 -9.95 3.62 -3.17
C ALA A 153 -10.36 5.03 -3.63
N HIS A 154 -9.55 6.04 -3.31
CA HIS A 154 -9.78 7.41 -3.74
C HIS A 154 -9.71 7.56 -5.26
N GLU A 155 -8.66 7.04 -5.90
CA GLU A 155 -8.51 7.08 -7.36
C GLU A 155 -9.64 6.30 -8.07
N PHE A 156 -10.04 5.15 -7.54
CA PHE A 156 -11.18 4.41 -8.06
C PHE A 156 -12.48 5.23 -8.02
N ASN A 157 -12.78 5.86 -6.89
CA ASN A 157 -13.97 6.67 -6.71
C ASN A 157 -13.97 7.92 -7.62
N LYS A 158 -12.82 8.56 -7.79
CA LYS A 158 -12.62 9.69 -8.70
C LYS A 158 -12.93 9.31 -10.15
N MET A 159 -12.39 8.19 -10.61
CA MET A 159 -12.65 7.67 -11.96
C MET A 159 -14.12 7.34 -12.16
N LYS A 160 -14.78 6.72 -11.19
CA LYS A 160 -16.20 6.41 -11.23
C LYS A 160 -17.06 7.67 -11.32
N LYS A 161 -16.78 8.71 -10.53
CA LYS A 161 -17.50 10.00 -10.57
C LYS A 161 -17.35 10.70 -11.92
N SER A 162 -16.14 10.73 -12.48
CA SER A 162 -15.87 11.31 -13.80
C SER A 162 -16.68 10.61 -14.91
N SER A 163 -16.83 9.30 -14.82
CA SER A 163 -17.66 8.52 -15.74
C SER A 163 -19.16 8.86 -15.66
N THR A 164 -19.67 9.06 -14.44
CA THR A 164 -21.09 9.38 -14.22
C THR A 164 -21.44 10.78 -14.71
N GLY A 165 -20.59 11.77 -14.44
CA GLY A 165 -20.78 13.14 -14.90
C GLY A 165 -20.84 13.25 -16.42
N ARG A 166 -19.98 12.55 -17.15
CA ARG A 166 -20.00 12.53 -18.61
C ARG A 166 -21.26 11.88 -19.19
N ARG A 167 -21.84 10.88 -18.53
CA ARG A 167 -23.12 10.27 -18.95
C ARG A 167 -24.29 11.25 -18.82
N MET A 168 -24.34 12.04 -17.76
CA MET A 168 -25.38 13.04 -17.58
C MET A 168 -25.36 14.13 -18.66
N VAL A 169 -24.16 14.60 -18.99
CA VAL A 169 -23.96 15.59 -20.06
C VAL A 169 -24.37 15.03 -21.44
N ALA A 170 -23.96 13.80 -21.75
CA ALA A 170 -24.30 13.16 -23.03
C ALA A 170 -25.78 12.93 -23.19
N ASN A 171 -26.50 12.55 -22.12
CA ASN A 171 -27.96 12.35 -22.16
C ASN A 171 -28.72 13.69 -22.18
N GLY A 172 -28.18 14.75 -21.57
CA GLY A 172 -28.77 16.09 -21.62
C GLY A 172 -28.72 16.74 -23.01
N VAL A 173 -27.70 16.43 -23.80
CA VAL A 173 -27.54 16.93 -25.18
C VAL A 173 -28.45 16.20 -26.18
N GLN A 174 -28.92 14.99 -25.88
CA GLN A 174 -29.81 14.23 -26.73
C GLN A 174 -31.32 14.64 -26.57
N ASN A 175 -31.65 15.37 -25.51
CA ASN A 175 -33.03 15.76 -25.21
C ASN A 175 -33.36 17.22 -25.55
N ASN A 176 -32.47 17.96 -26.23
CA ASN A 176 -32.69 19.27 -26.83
C ASN A 176 -32.52 19.19 -28.37
#